data_d89984366458d0ae85ed8a3cfdaa64e7
#
_entry.id   d89984366458d0ae85ed8a3cfdaa64e7
#
_cell.length_a   1.000
_cell.length_b   1.000
_cell.length_c   1.000
_cell.angle_alpha   90.00
_cell.angle_beta   90.00
_cell.angle_gamma   90.00
#
_symmetry.space_group_name_H-M   'P 1'
#
loop_
_entity.id
_entity.type
_entity.pdbx_description
1 polymer ?
#
loop_
_entity_poly.entity_id
_entity_poly.type
_entity_poly.pdbx_seq_one_letter_code
_entity_poly.pdbx_strand_id
1 'polypeptide(L)'
;MFKSSFIVMIINMMSRLLGLIREMIIANMFGATGLTDAYVSATKIPNFFTTLFGEGSMGTVFIPIYNRGLEEEGKERINEFVYSVLNLIITFTSTISIIIIVFSRQILKITTGFADAQRFETANNLLKITAFYFLFIALSGVVSSLLNNYKKFAVAASMGIVFNLTIIIGTIILGKKMGIYGLGISYLLSGVLQLAIMLPDFFKIMKTYKFTFNLNDKYVIEMFKLMVPTLIGIFGYQINEIIDNRFATKLSAGTASALNYASRLYLLPIGVFAISLSVVIFPTLSQAVVKNERKKVKRVVEQGLNMLSFLIVPSTVILYGYAREIVTLIYKRGNFSDKNVIVTTETLQFYALGLLFFSTIHLLTRSHYVYKDRTIPVISSFISIGCNILLDNLLYKQYAHKGLTFATSFAAFVNFTILFISLNKRHIKINNLKYIVSLIVASSFSMAAFQISRYINITQLGKFAILINVLIFAAVYLFLWGIIFAIKRMLLPNKKKKKK
;
A
#
# COMPACT_ATOMS: atom_id res chain seq x y z
N MET A 1 22.48 14.39 -3.30
CA MET A 1 21.09 14.00 -3.60
C MET A 1 20.99 12.59 -4.19
N PHE A 2 21.59 12.25 -5.33
CA PHE A 2 21.47 10.90 -5.93
C PHE A 2 21.83 9.75 -4.98
N LYS A 3 22.95 9.86 -4.25
CA LYS A 3 23.40 8.81 -3.30
C LYS A 3 22.36 8.56 -2.20
N SER A 4 21.79 9.61 -1.64
CA SER A 4 20.76 9.47 -0.57
C SER A 4 19.45 8.87 -1.10
N SER A 5 19.00 9.29 -2.29
CA SER A 5 17.80 8.73 -2.91
C SER A 5 17.99 7.25 -3.27
N PHE A 6 19.18 6.86 -3.73
CA PHE A 6 19.50 5.47 -4.04
C PHE A 6 19.52 4.58 -2.78
N ILE A 7 20.10 5.08 -1.68
CA ILE A 7 20.09 4.38 -0.39
C ILE A 7 18.66 4.17 0.10
N VAL A 8 17.82 5.21 0.08
CA VAL A 8 16.40 5.10 0.48
C VAL A 8 15.64 4.11 -0.40
N MET A 9 15.91 4.08 -1.70
CA MET A 9 15.31 3.11 -2.62
C MET A 9 15.68 1.67 -2.25
N ILE A 10 16.94 1.39 -1.97
CA ILE A 10 17.40 0.06 -1.53
C ILE A 10 16.73 -0.33 -0.20
N ILE A 11 16.71 0.56 0.79
CA ILE A 11 16.09 0.33 2.08
C ILE A 11 14.59 -0.02 1.91
N ASN A 12 13.87 0.73 1.08
CA ASN A 12 12.47 0.47 0.79
C ASN A 12 12.25 -0.87 0.06
N MET A 13 13.12 -1.25 -0.86
CA MET A 13 13.07 -2.57 -1.51
C MET A 13 13.32 -3.69 -0.51
N MET A 14 14.34 -3.57 0.34
CA MET A 14 14.62 -4.53 1.41
C MET A 14 13.43 -4.66 2.38
N SER A 15 12.83 -3.53 2.77
CA SER A 15 11.63 -3.52 3.62
C SER A 15 10.47 -4.30 3.00
N ARG A 16 10.23 -4.17 1.69
CA ARG A 16 9.17 -4.91 0.97
C ARG A 16 9.45 -6.41 0.92
N LEU A 17 10.71 -6.80 0.65
CA LEU A 17 11.12 -8.21 0.66
C LEU A 17 10.97 -8.82 2.06
N LEU A 18 11.42 -8.11 3.09
CA LEU A 18 11.25 -8.53 4.48
C LEU A 18 9.77 -8.61 4.86
N GLY A 19 8.92 -7.73 4.35
CA GLY A 19 7.47 -7.80 4.53
C GLY A 19 6.87 -9.08 3.96
N LEU A 20 7.32 -9.53 2.78
CA LEU A 20 6.90 -10.81 2.22
C LEU A 20 7.39 -11.99 3.07
N ILE A 21 8.66 -11.98 3.50
CA ILE A 21 9.24 -13.01 4.37
C ILE A 21 8.47 -13.08 5.70
N ARG A 22 8.10 -11.93 6.28
CA ARG A 22 7.25 -11.86 7.48
C ARG A 22 5.93 -12.59 7.28
N GLU A 23 5.22 -12.31 6.20
CA GLU A 23 3.93 -12.98 5.91
C GLU A 23 4.13 -14.49 5.68
N MET A 24 5.23 -14.90 5.04
CA MET A 24 5.56 -16.32 4.87
C MET A 24 5.77 -17.02 6.23
N ILE A 25 6.44 -16.36 7.18
CA ILE A 25 6.71 -16.91 8.51
C ILE A 25 5.42 -16.98 9.33
N ILE A 26 4.58 -15.93 9.29
CA ILE A 26 3.27 -15.93 9.95
C ILE A 26 2.38 -17.03 9.37
N ALA A 27 2.31 -17.15 8.04
CA ALA A 27 1.55 -18.18 7.36
C ALA A 27 2.04 -19.60 7.72
N ASN A 28 3.36 -19.80 7.77
CA ASN A 28 3.96 -21.08 8.17
C ASN A 28 3.57 -21.47 9.62
N MET A 29 3.56 -20.51 10.52
CA MET A 29 3.38 -20.76 11.95
C MET A 29 1.91 -20.84 12.36
N PHE A 30 1.05 -20.02 11.77
CA PHE A 30 -0.36 -19.90 12.16
C PHE A 30 -1.36 -20.26 11.06
N GLY A 31 -0.93 -20.40 9.82
CA GLY A 31 -1.81 -20.65 8.66
C GLY A 31 -2.75 -19.48 8.37
N ALA A 32 -3.78 -19.75 7.55
CA ALA A 32 -4.96 -18.90 7.44
C ALA A 32 -6.08 -19.53 8.30
N THR A 33 -6.15 -19.13 9.55
CA THR A 33 -7.01 -19.72 10.59
C THR A 33 -7.82 -18.65 11.31
N GLY A 34 -8.73 -19.06 12.20
CA GLY A 34 -9.47 -18.12 13.03
C GLY A 34 -8.58 -17.27 13.95
N LEU A 35 -7.42 -17.80 14.38
CA LEU A 35 -6.44 -17.06 15.18
C LEU A 35 -5.77 -15.96 14.37
N THR A 36 -5.39 -16.25 13.13
CA THR A 36 -4.83 -15.23 12.22
C THR A 36 -5.86 -14.20 11.80
N ASP A 37 -7.14 -14.57 11.63
CA ASP A 37 -8.23 -13.62 11.42
C ASP A 37 -8.37 -12.66 12.60
N ALA A 38 -8.29 -13.18 13.83
CA ALA A 38 -8.33 -12.37 15.05
C ALA A 38 -7.16 -11.37 15.10
N TYR A 39 -5.94 -11.82 14.74
CA TYR A 39 -4.76 -10.94 14.65
C TYR A 39 -4.90 -9.87 13.56
N VAL A 40 -5.30 -10.25 12.36
CA VAL A 40 -5.51 -9.31 11.24
C VAL A 40 -6.54 -8.25 11.63
N SER A 41 -7.66 -8.66 12.23
CA SER A 41 -8.72 -7.74 12.66
C SER A 41 -8.28 -6.82 13.80
N ALA A 42 -7.54 -7.32 14.78
CA ALA A 42 -7.02 -6.53 15.88
C ALA A 42 -6.01 -5.47 15.41
N THR A 43 -5.13 -5.82 14.46
CA THR A 43 -4.11 -4.90 13.94
C THR A 43 -4.65 -3.89 12.92
N LYS A 44 -5.84 -4.13 12.33
CA LYS A 44 -6.49 -3.14 11.43
C LYS A 44 -6.75 -1.80 12.14
N ILE A 45 -7.11 -1.82 13.42
CA ILE A 45 -7.41 -0.60 14.18
C ILE A 45 -6.14 0.25 14.42
N PRO A 46 -5.04 -0.27 14.99
CA PRO A 46 -3.80 0.49 15.07
C PRO A 46 -3.25 0.92 13.69
N ASN A 47 -3.37 0.07 12.65
CA ASN A 47 -2.94 0.42 11.28
C ASN A 47 -3.74 1.57 10.69
N PHE A 48 -5.03 1.67 10.99
CA PHE A 48 -5.84 2.82 10.60
C PHE A 48 -5.20 4.14 11.06
N PHE A 49 -4.84 4.21 12.34
CA PHE A 49 -4.17 5.40 12.89
C PHE A 49 -2.74 5.57 12.38
N THR A 50 -2.02 4.48 12.09
CA THR A 50 -0.68 4.53 11.51
C THR A 50 -0.67 5.25 10.17
N THR A 51 -1.62 4.94 9.31
CA THR A 51 -1.73 5.59 7.99
C THR A 51 -2.10 7.07 8.12
N LEU A 52 -2.92 7.42 9.11
CA LEU A 52 -3.31 8.80 9.37
C LEU A 52 -2.13 9.65 9.88
N PHE A 53 -1.29 9.13 10.76
CA PHE A 53 -0.27 9.91 11.49
C PHE A 53 1.18 9.55 11.12
N GLY A 54 1.43 8.35 10.57
CA GLY A 54 2.77 7.83 10.35
C GLY A 54 3.29 8.00 8.92
N GLU A 55 2.53 7.56 7.93
CA GLU A 55 3.03 7.41 6.56
C GLU A 55 2.99 8.71 5.74
N GLY A 56 3.92 9.62 5.99
CA GLY A 56 4.18 10.78 5.14
C GLY A 56 3.22 11.96 5.30
N SER A 57 2.05 11.80 5.93
CA SER A 57 1.13 12.91 6.21
C SER A 57 1.76 13.91 7.18
N MET A 58 2.41 13.43 8.23
CA MET A 58 3.12 14.25 9.19
C MET A 58 4.23 15.07 8.52
N GLY A 59 5.06 14.45 7.68
CA GLY A 59 6.18 15.13 7.00
C GLY A 59 5.73 16.26 6.07
N THR A 60 4.61 16.11 5.37
CA THR A 60 4.09 17.13 4.44
C THR A 60 3.60 18.39 5.14
N VAL A 61 3.17 18.27 6.39
CA VAL A 61 2.69 19.40 7.21
C VAL A 61 3.79 19.93 8.14
N PHE A 62 4.52 19.04 8.81
CA PHE A 62 5.52 19.40 9.82
C PHE A 62 6.74 20.11 9.23
N ILE A 63 7.32 19.57 8.13
CA ILE A 63 8.57 20.10 7.58
C ILE A 63 8.47 21.57 7.14
N PRO A 64 7.45 22.00 6.37
CA PRO A 64 7.30 23.41 5.98
C PRO A 64 7.16 24.36 7.16
N ILE A 65 6.37 23.97 8.20
CA ILE A 65 6.16 24.78 9.39
C ILE A 65 7.47 24.89 10.19
N TYR A 66 8.16 23.76 10.40
CA TYR A 66 9.44 23.73 11.09
C TYR A 66 10.48 24.63 10.42
N ASN A 67 10.65 24.54 9.10
CA ASN A 67 11.63 25.34 8.36
C ASN A 67 11.31 26.83 8.43
N ARG A 68 10.04 27.21 8.25
CA ARG A 68 9.62 28.60 8.39
C ARG A 68 9.88 29.13 9.80
N GLY A 69 9.49 28.40 10.83
CA GLY A 69 9.75 28.83 12.22
C GLY A 69 11.23 28.89 12.56
N LEU A 70 12.06 28.03 11.95
CA LEU A 70 13.51 28.07 12.09
C LEU A 70 14.11 29.37 11.49
N GLU A 71 13.57 29.83 10.36
CA GLU A 71 14.01 31.08 9.70
C GLU A 71 13.48 32.33 10.42
N GLU A 72 12.22 32.32 10.90
CA GLU A 72 11.56 33.45 11.52
C GLU A 72 12.01 33.70 12.98
N GLU A 73 12.14 32.64 13.78
CA GLU A 73 12.29 32.74 15.24
C GLU A 73 13.53 32.00 15.79
N GLY A 74 14.26 31.32 14.95
CA GLY A 74 15.47 30.62 15.30
C GLY A 74 15.26 29.26 15.98
N LYS A 75 16.40 28.60 16.27
CA LYS A 75 16.43 27.17 16.65
C LYS A 75 15.79 26.89 18.01
N GLU A 76 16.02 27.76 19.00
CA GLU A 76 15.51 27.50 20.33
C GLU A 76 13.98 27.53 20.37
N ARG A 77 13.40 28.55 19.76
CA ARG A 77 11.95 28.71 19.73
C ARG A 77 11.26 27.60 18.93
N ILE A 78 11.81 27.19 17.77
CA ILE A 78 11.21 26.13 16.98
C ILE A 78 11.39 24.75 17.64
N ASN A 79 12.37 24.54 18.48
CA ASN A 79 12.49 23.35 19.29
C ASN A 79 11.36 23.24 20.32
N GLU A 80 10.87 24.34 20.87
CA GLU A 80 9.68 24.33 21.75
C GLU A 80 8.42 23.88 21.03
N PHE A 81 8.25 24.28 19.76
CA PHE A 81 7.20 23.75 18.90
C PHE A 81 7.32 22.23 18.75
N VAL A 82 8.53 21.68 18.48
CA VAL A 82 8.74 20.23 18.37
C VAL A 82 8.38 19.53 19.67
N TYR A 83 8.79 20.05 20.82
CA TYR A 83 8.45 19.46 22.12
C TYR A 83 6.95 19.52 22.39
N SER A 84 6.30 20.64 22.09
CA SER A 84 4.85 20.78 22.23
C SER A 84 4.10 19.78 21.35
N VAL A 85 4.52 19.61 20.10
CA VAL A 85 3.94 18.61 19.18
C VAL A 85 4.12 17.19 19.71
N LEU A 86 5.31 16.82 20.17
CA LEU A 86 5.59 15.50 20.75
C LEU A 86 4.71 15.23 21.98
N ASN A 87 4.63 16.18 22.90
CA ASN A 87 3.82 16.05 24.13
C ASN A 87 2.32 15.95 23.82
N LEU A 88 1.84 16.75 22.85
CA LEU A 88 0.45 16.69 22.39
C LEU A 88 0.15 15.33 21.76
N ILE A 89 1.06 14.81 20.94
CA ILE A 89 0.91 13.48 20.33
C ILE A 89 0.93 12.39 21.40
N ILE A 90 1.86 12.44 22.37
CA ILE A 90 1.88 11.49 23.48
C ILE A 90 0.53 11.47 24.20
N THR A 91 0.03 12.65 24.59
CA THR A 91 -1.23 12.78 25.33
C THR A 91 -2.40 12.28 24.50
N PHE A 92 -2.52 12.75 23.25
CA PHE A 92 -3.63 12.39 22.36
C PHE A 92 -3.64 10.91 22.01
N THR A 93 -2.49 10.35 21.62
CA THR A 93 -2.42 8.94 21.18
C THR A 93 -2.51 7.98 22.35
N SER A 94 -1.98 8.33 23.54
CA SER A 94 -2.18 7.56 24.77
C SER A 94 -3.64 7.53 25.17
N THR A 95 -4.31 8.68 25.13
CA THR A 95 -5.76 8.79 25.44
C THR A 95 -6.58 7.92 24.47
N ILE A 96 -6.30 8.00 23.16
CA ILE A 96 -6.98 7.15 22.16
C ILE A 96 -6.66 5.67 22.41
N SER A 97 -5.41 5.31 22.72
CA SER A 97 -5.04 3.93 23.01
C SER A 97 -5.79 3.38 24.23
N ILE A 98 -5.94 4.19 25.29
CA ILE A 98 -6.75 3.84 26.46
C ILE A 98 -8.23 3.69 26.09
N ILE A 99 -8.79 4.60 25.30
CA ILE A 99 -10.17 4.49 24.80
C ILE A 99 -10.35 3.21 23.99
N ILE A 100 -9.41 2.87 23.11
CA ILE A 100 -9.43 1.63 22.35
C ILE A 100 -9.43 0.41 23.27
N ILE A 101 -8.63 0.40 24.32
CA ILE A 101 -8.56 -0.70 25.30
C ILE A 101 -9.87 -0.83 26.07
N VAL A 102 -10.41 0.27 26.60
CA VAL A 102 -11.66 0.29 27.38
C VAL A 102 -12.85 -0.15 26.52
N PHE A 103 -12.95 0.39 25.30
CA PHE A 103 -14.04 0.11 24.38
C PHE A 103 -13.71 -0.97 23.33
N SER A 104 -12.67 -1.79 23.57
CA SER A 104 -12.19 -2.78 22.60
C SER A 104 -13.30 -3.73 22.11
N ARG A 105 -14.17 -4.20 23.00
CA ARG A 105 -15.31 -5.06 22.66
C ARG A 105 -16.31 -4.34 21.75
N GLN A 106 -16.65 -3.09 22.03
CA GLN A 106 -17.58 -2.28 21.24
C GLN A 106 -17.01 -1.99 19.85
N ILE A 107 -15.74 -1.60 19.80
CA ILE A 107 -15.02 -1.35 18.54
C ILE A 107 -15.02 -2.62 17.68
N LEU A 108 -14.68 -3.78 18.24
CA LEU A 108 -14.67 -5.04 17.48
C LEU A 108 -16.07 -5.49 17.03
N LYS A 109 -17.13 -5.27 17.82
CA LYS A 109 -18.51 -5.53 17.37
C LYS A 109 -18.89 -4.73 16.13
N ILE A 110 -18.36 -3.50 15.99
CA ILE A 110 -18.61 -2.64 14.84
C ILE A 110 -17.71 -3.02 13.66
N THR A 111 -16.44 -3.33 13.90
CA THR A 111 -15.41 -3.50 12.86
C THR A 111 -15.23 -4.93 12.39
N THR A 112 -15.83 -5.91 13.08
CA THR A 112 -15.77 -7.33 12.74
C THR A 112 -17.17 -7.96 12.71
N GLY A 113 -17.26 -9.13 12.11
CA GLY A 113 -18.48 -9.92 12.05
C GLY A 113 -18.31 -11.31 12.64
N PHE A 114 -17.39 -11.49 13.59
CA PHE A 114 -17.17 -12.80 14.24
C PHE A 114 -18.43 -13.32 14.93
N ALA A 115 -18.93 -14.46 14.49
CA ALA A 115 -19.98 -15.21 15.16
C ALA A 115 -19.43 -16.11 16.27
N ASP A 116 -18.18 -16.54 16.15
CA ASP A 116 -17.49 -17.39 17.13
C ASP A 116 -16.92 -16.55 18.28
N ALA A 117 -17.37 -16.88 19.50
CA ALA A 117 -16.94 -16.19 20.73
C ALA A 117 -15.44 -16.31 20.98
N GLN A 118 -14.81 -17.46 20.67
CA GLN A 118 -13.37 -17.65 20.88
C GLN A 118 -12.54 -16.76 19.95
N ARG A 119 -12.92 -16.65 18.67
CA ARG A 119 -12.28 -15.75 17.70
C ARG A 119 -12.43 -14.29 18.12
N PHE A 120 -13.62 -13.91 18.60
CA PHE A 120 -13.89 -12.55 19.08
C PHE A 120 -13.05 -12.21 20.31
N GLU A 121 -12.98 -13.08 21.33
CA GLU A 121 -12.19 -12.83 22.54
C GLU A 121 -10.68 -12.80 22.23
N THR A 122 -10.21 -13.67 21.33
CA THR A 122 -8.82 -13.61 20.86
C THR A 122 -8.51 -12.26 20.20
N ALA A 123 -9.39 -11.77 19.32
CA ALA A 123 -9.24 -10.47 18.70
C ALA A 123 -9.29 -9.32 19.72
N ASN A 124 -10.17 -9.42 20.72
CA ASN A 124 -10.30 -8.44 21.80
C ASN A 124 -9.02 -8.32 22.64
N ASN A 125 -8.45 -9.46 23.04
CA ASN A 125 -7.21 -9.48 23.80
C ASN A 125 -6.02 -8.98 22.94
N LEU A 126 -5.95 -9.35 21.66
CA LEU A 126 -4.94 -8.87 20.74
C LEU A 126 -5.05 -7.35 20.49
N LEU A 127 -6.28 -6.82 20.37
CA LEU A 127 -6.50 -5.38 20.22
C LEU A 127 -5.98 -4.61 21.43
N LYS A 128 -6.24 -5.10 22.64
CA LYS A 128 -5.72 -4.48 23.87
C LYS A 128 -4.19 -4.46 23.90
N ILE A 129 -3.52 -5.54 23.45
CA ILE A 129 -2.06 -5.61 23.37
C ILE A 129 -1.52 -4.62 22.33
N THR A 130 -2.16 -4.58 21.16
CA THR A 130 -1.64 -3.80 20.01
C THR A 130 -2.03 -2.33 20.02
N ALA A 131 -2.98 -1.92 20.87
CA ALA A 131 -3.49 -0.54 20.91
C ALA A 131 -2.40 0.52 21.11
N PHE A 132 -1.43 0.27 21.97
CA PHE A 132 -0.32 1.20 22.21
C PHE A 132 0.70 1.30 21.06
N TYR A 133 0.64 0.43 20.06
CA TYR A 133 1.45 0.58 18.86
C TYR A 133 1.23 1.95 18.20
N PHE A 134 -0.01 2.47 18.28
CA PHE A 134 -0.35 3.78 17.73
C PHE A 134 0.47 4.92 18.33
N LEU A 135 0.71 4.92 19.65
CA LEU A 135 1.55 5.91 20.32
C LEU A 135 2.95 5.96 19.72
N PHE A 136 3.59 4.80 19.60
CA PHE A 136 4.99 4.73 19.16
C PHE A 136 5.14 5.12 17.68
N ILE A 137 4.21 4.71 16.83
CA ILE A 137 4.29 5.02 15.41
C ILE A 137 3.97 6.50 15.11
N ALA A 138 3.06 7.13 15.86
CA ALA A 138 2.77 8.55 15.72
C ALA A 138 3.96 9.41 16.13
N LEU A 139 4.63 9.07 17.23
CA LEU A 139 5.89 9.69 17.63
C LEU A 139 6.98 9.49 16.58
N SER A 140 7.09 8.27 16.06
CA SER A 140 8.02 7.95 14.98
C SER A 140 7.78 8.81 13.74
N GLY A 141 6.53 9.15 13.43
CA GLY A 141 6.17 10.03 12.32
C GLY A 141 6.76 11.45 12.46
N VAL A 142 6.68 12.06 13.64
CA VAL A 142 7.30 13.38 13.92
C VAL A 142 8.81 13.31 13.88
N VAL A 143 9.38 12.32 14.60
CA VAL A 143 10.83 12.14 14.68
C VAL A 143 11.41 11.88 13.28
N SER A 144 10.79 11.01 12.48
CA SER A 144 11.24 10.75 11.10
C SER A 144 11.14 11.99 10.21
N SER A 145 10.09 12.82 10.39
CA SER A 145 9.95 14.08 9.67
C SER A 145 11.08 15.05 9.99
N LEU A 146 11.43 15.18 11.27
CA LEU A 146 12.57 15.99 11.70
C LEU A 146 13.89 15.45 11.13
N LEU A 147 14.13 14.13 11.22
CA LEU A 147 15.32 13.49 10.67
C LEU A 147 15.44 13.68 9.15
N ASN A 148 14.35 13.58 8.42
CA ASN A 148 14.29 13.85 6.99
C ASN A 148 14.66 15.29 6.66
N ASN A 149 14.20 16.26 7.47
CA ASN A 149 14.57 17.67 7.34
C ASN A 149 16.07 17.87 7.51
N TYR A 150 16.70 17.17 8.45
CA TYR A 150 18.16 17.17 8.66
C TYR A 150 18.92 16.17 7.75
N LYS A 151 18.31 15.72 6.65
CA LYS A 151 18.91 14.83 5.64
C LYS A 151 19.34 13.45 6.16
N LYS A 152 18.81 13.00 7.30
CA LYS A 152 19.03 11.68 7.88
C LYS A 152 18.06 10.64 7.30
N PHE A 153 17.90 10.63 5.99
CA PHE A 153 16.90 9.83 5.27
C PHE A 153 17.02 8.33 5.50
N ALA A 154 18.24 7.80 5.64
CA ALA A 154 18.46 6.37 5.81
C ALA A 154 17.86 5.85 7.12
N VAL A 155 18.02 6.61 8.23
CA VAL A 155 17.48 6.24 9.54
C VAL A 155 15.95 6.28 9.51
N ALA A 156 15.35 7.34 8.96
CA ALA A 156 13.92 7.43 8.80
C ALA A 156 13.35 6.29 7.92
N ALA A 157 14.00 5.96 6.80
CA ALA A 157 13.58 4.88 5.90
C ALA A 157 13.72 3.48 6.54
N SER A 158 14.63 3.28 7.49
CA SER A 158 14.88 1.98 8.12
C SER A 158 13.73 1.49 9.01
N MET A 159 12.76 2.35 9.37
CA MET A 159 11.57 1.98 10.15
C MET A 159 10.87 0.74 9.61
N GLY A 160 10.70 0.63 8.29
CA GLY A 160 10.06 -0.51 7.67
C GLY A 160 10.86 -1.82 7.80
N ILE A 161 12.19 -1.74 7.79
CA ILE A 161 13.09 -2.89 8.04
C ILE A 161 12.94 -3.34 9.49
N VAL A 162 13.04 -2.40 10.45
CA VAL A 162 12.92 -2.68 11.89
C VAL A 162 11.57 -3.31 12.21
N PHE A 163 10.47 -2.77 11.66
CA PHE A 163 9.14 -3.34 11.81
C PHE A 163 9.09 -4.81 11.38
N ASN A 164 9.54 -5.10 10.17
CA ASN A 164 9.49 -6.45 9.63
C ASN A 164 10.40 -7.42 10.39
N LEU A 165 11.63 -7.03 10.70
CA LEU A 165 12.56 -7.87 11.46
C LEU A 165 12.06 -8.16 12.87
N THR A 166 11.50 -7.16 13.56
CA THR A 166 10.94 -7.37 14.90
C THR A 166 9.81 -8.38 14.90
N ILE A 167 8.89 -8.28 13.93
CA ILE A 167 7.80 -9.25 13.83
C ILE A 167 8.33 -10.64 13.43
N ILE A 168 9.28 -10.74 12.49
CA ILE A 168 9.90 -12.01 12.10
C ILE A 168 10.52 -12.71 13.32
N ILE A 169 11.42 -12.02 14.02
CA ILE A 169 12.13 -12.57 15.17
C ILE A 169 11.14 -12.87 16.30
N GLY A 170 10.23 -11.94 16.57
CA GLY A 170 9.23 -12.11 17.60
C GLY A 170 8.25 -13.25 17.29
N THR A 171 7.85 -13.43 16.04
CA THR A 171 7.03 -14.60 15.64
C THR A 171 7.76 -15.90 15.92
N ILE A 172 9.04 -15.99 15.60
CA ILE A 172 9.84 -17.19 15.82
C ILE A 172 10.05 -17.47 17.32
N ILE A 173 10.30 -16.44 18.13
CA ILE A 173 10.63 -16.60 19.56
C ILE A 173 9.38 -16.60 20.42
N LEU A 174 8.62 -15.50 20.38
CA LEU A 174 7.44 -15.32 21.23
C LEU A 174 6.24 -16.11 20.70
N GLY A 175 6.10 -16.21 19.39
CA GLY A 175 5.03 -16.98 18.77
C GLY A 175 5.09 -18.46 19.10
N LYS A 176 6.29 -19.07 19.22
CA LYS A 176 6.45 -20.45 19.71
C LYS A 176 6.04 -20.64 21.16
N LYS A 177 6.25 -19.63 22.02
CA LYS A 177 5.98 -19.71 23.46
C LYS A 177 4.55 -19.34 23.82
N MET A 178 4.02 -18.30 23.18
CA MET A 178 2.74 -17.65 23.54
C MET A 178 1.69 -17.70 22.41
N GLY A 179 1.96 -18.44 21.33
CA GLY A 179 1.05 -18.55 20.19
C GLY A 179 0.80 -17.18 19.55
N ILE A 180 -0.46 -16.94 19.16
CA ILE A 180 -0.87 -15.72 18.47
C ILE A 180 -0.69 -14.44 19.31
N TYR A 181 -0.72 -14.55 20.63
CA TYR A 181 -0.46 -13.42 21.53
C TYR A 181 1.00 -12.97 21.46
N GLY A 182 1.95 -13.90 21.27
CA GLY A 182 3.35 -13.57 21.02
C GLY A 182 3.55 -12.75 19.75
N LEU A 183 2.73 -13.01 18.71
CA LEU A 183 2.70 -12.19 17.49
C LEU A 183 2.15 -10.79 17.78
N GLY A 184 1.09 -10.65 18.60
CA GLY A 184 0.55 -9.36 19.03
C GLY A 184 1.56 -8.52 19.82
N ILE A 185 2.30 -9.16 20.75
CA ILE A 185 3.39 -8.51 21.51
C ILE A 185 4.51 -8.06 20.56
N SER A 186 4.89 -8.89 19.59
CA SER A 186 5.89 -8.56 18.58
C SER A 186 5.49 -7.35 17.74
N TYR A 187 4.19 -7.23 17.43
CA TYR A 187 3.64 -6.07 16.74
C TYR A 187 3.79 -4.78 17.59
N LEU A 188 3.47 -4.81 18.88
CA LEU A 188 3.69 -3.69 19.78
C LEU A 188 5.18 -3.33 19.91
N LEU A 189 6.04 -4.33 20.12
CA LEU A 189 7.49 -4.14 20.22
C LEU A 189 8.08 -3.55 18.93
N SER A 190 7.51 -3.85 17.78
CA SER A 190 7.97 -3.26 16.52
C SER A 190 7.81 -1.73 16.50
N GLY A 191 6.73 -1.20 17.07
CA GLY A 191 6.53 0.25 17.24
C GLY A 191 7.57 0.87 18.18
N VAL A 192 7.82 0.24 19.32
CA VAL A 192 8.84 0.68 20.28
C VAL A 192 10.22 0.74 19.62
N LEU A 193 10.62 -0.31 18.91
CA LEU A 193 11.93 -0.38 18.27
C LEU A 193 12.05 0.55 17.06
N GLN A 194 10.95 0.79 16.31
CA GLN A 194 10.92 1.80 15.23
C GLN A 194 11.24 3.20 15.78
N LEU A 195 10.67 3.56 16.93
CA LEU A 195 10.98 4.83 17.59
C LEU A 195 12.41 4.81 18.13
N ALA A 196 12.79 3.75 18.85
CA ALA A 196 14.08 3.65 19.54
C ALA A 196 15.28 3.83 18.60
N ILE A 197 15.23 3.28 17.39
CA ILE A 197 16.35 3.39 16.41
C ILE A 197 16.58 4.83 15.95
N MET A 198 15.57 5.70 16.05
CA MET A 198 15.65 7.10 15.61
C MET A 198 16.06 8.04 16.74
N LEU A 199 15.86 7.64 18.00
CA LEU A 199 16.16 8.51 19.18
C LEU A 199 17.61 8.98 19.26
N PRO A 200 18.65 8.18 18.96
CA PRO A 200 20.04 8.67 19.03
C PRO A 200 20.29 9.86 18.09
N ASP A 201 19.80 9.81 16.85
CA ASP A 201 19.95 10.93 15.92
C ASP A 201 19.01 12.11 16.25
N PHE A 202 17.82 11.82 16.79
CA PHE A 202 16.91 12.85 17.32
C PHE A 202 17.57 13.67 18.42
N PHE A 203 18.15 13.03 19.44
CA PHE A 203 18.81 13.72 20.56
C PHE A 203 20.08 14.47 20.14
N LYS A 204 20.80 14.03 19.09
CA LYS A 204 21.89 14.81 18.50
C LYS A 204 21.41 16.15 17.92
N ILE A 205 20.19 16.18 17.36
CA ILE A 205 19.61 17.39 16.75
C ILE A 205 19.02 18.31 17.82
N MET A 206 18.23 17.73 18.73
CA MET A 206 17.45 18.46 19.74
C MET A 206 18.24 18.76 21.02
N LYS A 207 19.34 18.01 21.25
CA LYS A 207 20.25 18.09 22.43
C LYS A 207 19.60 17.73 23.76
N THR A 208 18.50 18.36 24.14
CA THR A 208 17.73 18.13 25.37
C THR A 208 16.26 18.02 25.03
N TYR A 209 15.51 17.33 25.86
CA TYR A 209 14.06 17.32 25.80
C TYR A 209 13.51 18.23 26.90
N LYS A 210 12.59 19.13 26.56
CA LYS A 210 11.87 19.97 27.52
C LYS A 210 10.38 19.61 27.46
N PHE A 211 9.79 19.38 28.63
CA PHE A 211 8.35 19.20 28.71
C PHE A 211 7.67 20.55 28.49
N THR A 212 7.13 20.75 27.31
CA THR A 212 6.41 21.96 26.90
C THR A 212 5.06 21.59 26.37
N PHE A 213 4.00 22.23 26.82
CA PHE A 213 2.63 21.96 26.41
C PHE A 213 1.95 23.29 26.07
N ASN A 214 2.10 23.74 24.84
CA ASN A 214 1.55 25.03 24.41
C ASN A 214 0.56 24.84 23.23
N LEU A 215 -0.72 24.78 23.58
CA LEU A 215 -1.82 24.68 22.58
C LEU A 215 -2.05 25.98 21.81
N ASN A 216 -1.61 27.12 22.37
CA ASN A 216 -1.79 28.43 21.76
C ASN A 216 -0.61 28.83 20.84
N ASP A 217 0.35 27.93 20.66
CA ASP A 217 1.45 28.14 19.73
C ASP A 217 0.95 28.27 18.30
N LYS A 218 1.31 29.34 17.60
CA LYS A 218 0.87 29.60 16.22
C LYS A 218 1.21 28.47 15.25
N TYR A 219 2.38 27.83 15.43
CA TYR A 219 2.83 26.72 14.59
C TYR A 219 2.08 25.41 14.88
N VAL A 220 1.74 25.17 16.16
CA VAL A 220 0.92 24.03 16.58
C VAL A 220 -0.49 24.16 15.98
N ILE A 221 -1.13 25.32 16.13
CA ILE A 221 -2.46 25.57 15.59
C ILE A 221 -2.47 25.39 14.06
N GLU A 222 -1.47 25.94 13.39
CA GLU A 222 -1.36 25.82 11.92
C GLU A 222 -1.16 24.36 11.51
N MET A 223 -0.33 23.59 12.21
CA MET A 223 -0.12 22.17 11.95
C MET A 223 -1.44 21.40 12.00
N PHE A 224 -2.24 21.59 13.04
CA PHE A 224 -3.55 20.94 13.15
C PHE A 224 -4.51 21.36 12.04
N LYS A 225 -4.56 22.65 11.70
CA LYS A 225 -5.41 23.14 10.58
C LYS A 225 -5.05 22.49 9.25
N LEU A 226 -3.77 22.26 8.98
CA LEU A 226 -3.30 21.62 7.75
C LEU A 226 -3.45 20.09 7.78
N MET A 227 -3.42 19.48 8.96
CA MET A 227 -3.61 18.03 9.11
C MET A 227 -5.04 17.60 8.81
N VAL A 228 -6.06 18.33 9.29
CA VAL A 228 -7.47 17.93 9.16
C VAL A 228 -7.89 17.62 7.72
N PRO A 229 -7.65 18.48 6.71
CA PRO A 229 -7.99 18.15 5.33
C PRO A 229 -7.25 16.92 4.78
N THR A 230 -6.00 16.73 5.19
CA THR A 230 -5.17 15.58 4.77
C THR A 230 -5.74 14.28 5.33
N LEU A 231 -6.15 14.31 6.61
CA LEU A 231 -6.75 13.16 7.29
C LEU A 231 -8.06 12.73 6.64
N ILE A 232 -8.92 13.68 6.26
CA ILE A 232 -10.21 13.40 5.58
C ILE A 232 -9.98 12.62 4.28
N GLY A 233 -8.97 12.97 3.49
CA GLY A 233 -8.63 12.28 2.25
C GLY A 233 -8.21 10.81 2.45
N ILE A 234 -7.52 10.50 3.56
CA ILE A 234 -7.05 9.15 3.87
C ILE A 234 -8.15 8.31 4.52
N PHE A 235 -9.07 8.97 5.25
CA PHE A 235 -10.10 8.33 6.06
C PHE A 235 -11.01 7.39 5.26
N GLY A 236 -11.44 7.83 4.06
CA GLY A 236 -12.31 7.04 3.20
C GLY A 236 -11.72 5.67 2.83
N TYR A 237 -10.46 5.64 2.41
CA TYR A 237 -9.78 4.38 2.08
C TYR A 237 -9.70 3.43 3.29
N GLN A 238 -9.36 3.96 4.47
CA GLN A 238 -9.22 3.16 5.68
C GLN A 238 -10.56 2.60 6.18
N ILE A 239 -11.66 3.35 6.02
CA ILE A 239 -13.00 2.84 6.33
C ILE A 239 -13.34 1.64 5.46
N ASN A 240 -13.04 1.72 4.16
CA ASN A 240 -13.29 0.59 3.25
C ASN A 240 -12.58 -0.68 3.71
N GLU A 241 -11.30 -0.58 4.09
CA GLU A 241 -10.51 -1.70 4.62
C GLU A 241 -11.12 -2.33 5.88
N ILE A 242 -11.73 -1.52 6.76
CA ILE A 242 -12.42 -1.99 7.98
C ILE A 242 -13.72 -2.70 7.60
N ILE A 243 -14.48 -2.16 6.65
CA ILE A 243 -15.74 -2.75 6.20
C ILE A 243 -15.49 -4.08 5.50
N ASP A 244 -14.52 -4.16 4.59
CA ASP A 244 -14.10 -5.41 3.93
C ASP A 244 -13.73 -6.47 4.98
N ASN A 245 -12.97 -6.09 6.01
CA ASN A 245 -12.63 -6.98 7.11
C ASN A 245 -13.87 -7.46 7.90
N ARG A 246 -14.84 -6.58 8.11
CA ARG A 246 -16.10 -6.95 8.78
C ARG A 246 -16.86 -8.02 7.99
N PHE A 247 -16.96 -7.90 6.66
CA PHE A 247 -17.60 -8.93 5.84
C PHE A 247 -16.76 -10.21 5.79
N ALA A 248 -15.45 -10.10 5.65
CA ALA A 248 -14.55 -11.26 5.62
C ALA A 248 -14.62 -12.08 6.92
N THR A 249 -14.75 -11.43 8.08
CA THR A 249 -14.85 -12.10 9.38
C THR A 249 -16.22 -12.73 9.67
N LYS A 250 -17.27 -12.40 8.91
CA LYS A 250 -18.56 -13.12 8.93
C LYS A 250 -18.47 -14.49 8.23
N LEU A 251 -17.47 -14.68 7.39
CA LEU A 251 -17.26 -15.91 6.64
C LEU A 251 -16.50 -16.96 7.48
N SER A 252 -16.17 -18.08 6.85
CA SER A 252 -15.43 -19.18 7.51
C SER A 252 -14.09 -18.71 8.06
N ALA A 253 -13.63 -19.37 9.13
CA ALA A 253 -12.33 -19.13 9.75
C ALA A 253 -11.20 -19.23 8.69
N GLY A 254 -10.27 -18.27 8.73
CA GLY A 254 -9.17 -18.15 7.79
C GLY A 254 -9.45 -17.26 6.58
N THR A 255 -10.70 -16.79 6.40
CA THR A 255 -11.05 -15.96 5.24
C THR A 255 -10.39 -14.59 5.31
N ALA A 256 -10.47 -13.88 6.43
CA ALA A 256 -9.89 -12.54 6.55
C ALA A 256 -8.36 -12.57 6.38
N SER A 257 -7.71 -13.58 6.93
CA SER A 257 -6.26 -13.78 6.75
C SER A 257 -5.90 -14.19 5.33
N ALA A 258 -6.69 -15.02 4.65
CA ALA A 258 -6.49 -15.36 3.24
C ALA A 258 -6.59 -14.12 2.33
N LEU A 259 -7.57 -13.22 2.59
CA LEU A 259 -7.66 -11.93 1.91
C LEU A 259 -6.39 -11.09 2.15
N ASN A 260 -5.90 -11.04 3.39
CA ASN A 260 -4.67 -10.32 3.72
C ASN A 260 -3.45 -10.90 2.99
N TYR A 261 -3.26 -12.23 2.97
CA TYR A 261 -2.15 -12.88 2.25
C TYR A 261 -2.21 -12.64 0.75
N ALA A 262 -3.40 -12.78 0.14
CA ALA A 262 -3.59 -12.49 -1.28
C ALA A 262 -3.33 -11.01 -1.60
N SER A 263 -3.74 -10.08 -0.72
CA SER A 263 -3.53 -8.66 -0.92
C SER A 263 -2.04 -8.29 -0.97
N ARG A 264 -1.20 -8.93 -0.19
CA ARG A 264 0.25 -8.72 -0.23
C ARG A 264 0.85 -9.06 -1.59
N LEU A 265 0.33 -10.08 -2.25
CA LEU A 265 0.83 -10.51 -3.57
C LEU A 265 0.41 -9.54 -4.69
N TYR A 266 -0.86 -9.13 -4.75
CA TYR A 266 -1.30 -8.23 -5.82
C TYR A 266 -0.79 -6.78 -5.64
N LEU A 267 -0.48 -6.35 -4.42
CA LEU A 267 0.11 -5.04 -4.17
C LEU A 267 1.57 -4.92 -4.63
N LEU A 268 2.29 -6.03 -4.83
CA LEU A 268 3.67 -5.98 -5.31
C LEU A 268 3.80 -5.31 -6.69
N PRO A 269 3.09 -5.74 -7.76
CA PRO A 269 3.16 -5.06 -9.05
C PRO A 269 2.72 -3.59 -8.99
N ILE A 270 1.70 -3.27 -8.19
CA ILE A 270 1.24 -1.89 -8.02
C ILE A 270 2.37 -1.03 -7.44
N GLY A 271 3.00 -1.52 -6.38
CA GLY A 271 4.09 -0.81 -5.71
C GLY A 271 5.33 -0.63 -6.56
N VAL A 272 5.70 -1.68 -7.32
CA VAL A 272 6.90 -1.65 -8.17
C VAL A 272 6.68 -0.83 -9.43
N PHE A 273 5.56 -0.99 -10.11
CA PHE A 273 5.33 -0.38 -11.41
C PHE A 273 4.47 0.87 -11.36
N ALA A 274 3.28 0.81 -10.77
CA ALA A 274 2.30 1.89 -10.88
C ALA A 274 2.69 3.11 -10.04
N ILE A 275 3.03 2.91 -8.78
CA ILE A 275 3.42 4.00 -7.88
C ILE A 275 4.72 4.63 -8.37
N SER A 276 5.73 3.82 -8.72
CA SER A 276 7.03 4.32 -9.21
C SER A 276 6.88 5.14 -10.48
N LEU A 277 6.14 4.63 -11.46
CA LEU A 277 5.88 5.34 -12.73
C LEU A 277 5.16 6.66 -12.48
N SER A 278 4.14 6.66 -11.63
CA SER A 278 3.34 7.84 -11.30
C SER A 278 4.19 8.93 -10.63
N VAL A 279 5.17 8.54 -9.78
CA VAL A 279 6.12 9.49 -9.15
C VAL A 279 7.04 10.12 -10.18
N VAL A 280 7.59 9.31 -11.10
CA VAL A 280 8.53 9.78 -12.13
C VAL A 280 7.85 10.71 -13.16
N ILE A 281 6.61 10.41 -13.51
CA ILE A 281 5.85 11.19 -14.50
C ILE A 281 5.35 12.53 -13.93
N PHE A 282 5.05 12.60 -12.64
CA PHE A 282 4.40 13.76 -12.01
C PHE A 282 5.12 15.11 -12.22
N PRO A 283 6.46 15.24 -12.03
CA PRO A 283 7.16 16.49 -12.28
C PRO A 283 7.06 16.97 -13.74
N THR A 284 7.16 16.03 -14.69
CA THR A 284 7.04 16.33 -16.12
C THR A 284 5.64 16.82 -16.47
N LEU A 285 4.61 16.20 -15.90
CA LEU A 285 3.22 16.64 -16.06
C LEU A 285 3.02 18.04 -15.47
N SER A 286 3.50 18.27 -14.25
CA SER A 286 3.36 19.54 -13.56
C SER A 286 3.99 20.68 -14.36
N GLN A 287 5.22 20.50 -14.84
CA GLN A 287 5.91 21.49 -15.68
C GLN A 287 5.17 21.77 -17.01
N ALA A 288 4.65 20.71 -17.65
CA ALA A 288 3.93 20.86 -18.91
C ALA A 288 2.58 21.60 -18.73
N VAL A 289 1.91 21.40 -17.59
CA VAL A 289 0.67 22.13 -17.26
C VAL A 289 0.96 23.60 -16.99
N VAL A 290 2.00 23.91 -16.18
CA VAL A 290 2.41 25.31 -15.90
C VAL A 290 2.77 26.05 -17.17
N LYS A 291 3.42 25.38 -18.14
CA LYS A 291 3.79 25.95 -19.45
C LYS A 291 2.65 25.93 -20.47
N ASN A 292 1.41 25.53 -20.09
CA ASN A 292 0.28 25.36 -20.98
C ASN A 292 0.52 24.46 -22.22
N GLU A 293 1.48 23.51 -22.13
CA GLU A 293 1.86 22.58 -23.18
C GLU A 293 0.87 21.40 -23.28
N ARG A 294 -0.40 21.64 -23.62
CA ARG A 294 -1.48 20.62 -23.63
C ARG A 294 -1.13 19.35 -24.43
N LYS A 295 -0.45 19.50 -25.59
CA LYS A 295 -0.01 18.37 -26.42
C LYS A 295 1.00 17.48 -25.69
N LYS A 296 1.88 18.07 -24.90
CA LYS A 296 2.88 17.35 -24.10
C LYS A 296 2.24 16.64 -22.92
N VAL A 297 1.32 17.31 -22.20
CA VAL A 297 0.54 16.67 -21.11
C VAL A 297 -0.19 15.44 -21.63
N LYS A 298 -0.94 15.58 -22.74
CA LYS A 298 -1.62 14.46 -23.40
C LYS A 298 -0.65 13.32 -23.70
N ARG A 299 0.49 13.61 -24.35
CA ARG A 299 1.48 12.59 -24.72
C ARG A 299 2.05 11.86 -23.49
N VAL A 300 2.35 12.59 -22.42
CA VAL A 300 2.92 12.02 -21.19
C VAL A 300 1.91 11.11 -20.49
N VAL A 301 0.63 11.51 -20.40
CA VAL A 301 -0.43 10.67 -19.82
C VAL A 301 -0.67 9.41 -20.67
N GLU A 302 -0.76 9.54 -22.01
CA GLU A 302 -0.92 8.41 -22.92
C GLU A 302 0.27 7.43 -22.85
N GLN A 303 1.49 7.95 -22.76
CA GLN A 303 2.69 7.12 -22.56
C GLN A 303 2.64 6.39 -21.21
N GLY A 304 2.22 7.08 -20.14
CA GLY A 304 2.05 6.47 -18.82
C GLY A 304 1.01 5.35 -18.82
N LEU A 305 -0.15 5.58 -19.43
CA LEU A 305 -1.20 4.55 -19.56
C LEU A 305 -0.72 3.34 -20.38
N ASN A 306 -0.04 3.57 -21.51
CA ASN A 306 0.49 2.50 -22.34
C ASN A 306 1.61 1.71 -21.62
N MET A 307 2.46 2.39 -20.84
CA MET A 307 3.49 1.73 -20.05
C MET A 307 2.90 0.91 -18.90
N LEU A 308 1.85 1.41 -18.25
CA LEU A 308 1.10 0.62 -17.28
C LEU A 308 0.45 -0.60 -17.92
N SER A 309 -0.15 -0.46 -19.10
CA SER A 309 -0.69 -1.61 -19.84
C SER A 309 0.40 -2.65 -20.12
N PHE A 310 1.57 -2.21 -20.59
CA PHE A 310 2.72 -3.07 -20.89
C PHE A 310 3.24 -3.84 -19.65
N LEU A 311 3.21 -3.24 -18.46
CA LEU A 311 3.76 -3.85 -17.22
C LEU A 311 2.70 -4.59 -16.40
N ILE A 312 1.49 -4.05 -16.33
CA ILE A 312 0.45 -4.54 -15.41
C ILE A 312 -0.38 -5.66 -16.04
N VAL A 313 -0.66 -5.60 -17.34
CA VAL A 313 -1.42 -6.67 -18.00
C VAL A 313 -0.72 -8.03 -17.91
N PRO A 314 0.59 -8.17 -18.22
CA PRO A 314 1.29 -9.43 -17.98
C PRO A 314 1.34 -9.83 -16.51
N SER A 315 1.48 -8.87 -15.59
CA SER A 315 1.40 -9.14 -14.15
C SER A 315 0.03 -9.70 -13.74
N THR A 316 -1.06 -9.18 -14.33
CA THR A 316 -2.42 -9.71 -14.12
C THR A 316 -2.52 -11.15 -14.60
N VAL A 317 -2.02 -11.45 -15.81
CA VAL A 317 -2.07 -12.82 -16.37
C VAL A 317 -1.24 -13.79 -15.52
N ILE A 318 -0.07 -13.39 -15.05
CA ILE A 318 0.76 -14.19 -14.15
C ILE A 318 0.03 -14.45 -12.82
N LEU A 319 -0.48 -13.39 -12.15
CA LEU A 319 -1.14 -13.52 -10.86
C LEU A 319 -2.47 -14.27 -10.93
N TYR A 320 -3.15 -14.22 -12.06
CA TYR A 320 -4.39 -14.98 -12.28
C TYR A 320 -4.10 -16.43 -12.69
N GLY A 321 -3.25 -16.62 -13.69
CA GLY A 321 -3.01 -17.91 -14.33
C GLY A 321 -2.13 -18.85 -13.48
N TYR A 322 -1.17 -18.30 -12.76
CA TYR A 322 -0.29 -19.04 -11.85
C TYR A 322 -0.60 -18.79 -10.37
N ALA A 323 -1.82 -18.35 -10.05
CA ALA A 323 -2.21 -18.00 -8.67
C ALA A 323 -1.93 -19.15 -7.68
N ARG A 324 -2.31 -20.37 -8.03
CA ARG A 324 -2.15 -21.54 -7.16
C ARG A 324 -0.69 -21.89 -6.93
N GLU A 325 0.11 -21.86 -7.97
CA GLU A 325 1.54 -22.15 -7.92
C GLU A 325 2.28 -21.09 -7.09
N ILE A 326 1.93 -19.81 -7.28
CA ILE A 326 2.50 -18.69 -6.52
C ILE A 326 2.14 -18.80 -5.05
N VAL A 327 0.87 -19.00 -4.72
CA VAL A 327 0.40 -19.17 -3.34
C VAL A 327 1.05 -20.39 -2.70
N THR A 328 1.16 -21.51 -3.42
CA THR A 328 1.81 -22.73 -2.95
C THR A 328 3.30 -22.51 -2.69
N LEU A 329 4.01 -21.87 -3.62
CA LEU A 329 5.43 -21.57 -3.46
C LEU A 329 5.70 -20.67 -2.24
N ILE A 330 4.87 -19.64 -2.06
CA ILE A 330 5.11 -18.61 -1.05
C ILE A 330 4.61 -19.04 0.32
N TYR A 331 3.39 -19.59 0.42
CA TYR A 331 2.72 -19.79 1.70
C TYR A 331 2.56 -21.25 2.14
N LYS A 332 2.49 -22.24 1.22
CA LYS A 332 2.22 -23.64 1.58
C LYS A 332 3.38 -24.27 2.36
N ARG A 333 3.45 -23.98 3.67
CA ARG A 333 4.40 -24.53 4.65
C ARG A 333 3.74 -24.60 6.02
N GLY A 334 4.20 -25.54 6.86
CA GLY A 334 3.72 -25.69 8.24
C GLY A 334 2.20 -25.76 8.34
N ASN A 335 1.60 -24.82 9.06
CA ASN A 335 0.17 -24.78 9.33
C ASN A 335 -0.69 -24.21 8.17
N PHE A 336 -0.09 -23.81 7.05
CA PHE A 336 -0.83 -23.33 5.89
C PHE A 336 -1.35 -24.51 5.05
N SER A 337 -2.58 -24.92 5.28
CA SER A 337 -3.22 -26.12 4.72
C SER A 337 -3.57 -25.96 3.22
N ASP A 338 -3.90 -27.08 2.56
CA ASP A 338 -4.41 -27.05 1.18
C ASP A 338 -5.70 -26.25 1.04
N LYS A 339 -6.58 -26.27 2.05
CA LYS A 339 -7.77 -25.41 2.11
C LYS A 339 -7.39 -23.93 2.09
N ASN A 340 -6.36 -23.54 2.86
CA ASN A 340 -5.85 -22.17 2.84
C ASN A 340 -5.28 -21.79 1.46
N VAL A 341 -4.58 -22.71 0.79
CA VAL A 341 -4.09 -22.50 -0.59
C VAL A 341 -5.27 -22.22 -1.53
N ILE A 342 -6.33 -23.01 -1.49
CA ILE A 342 -7.50 -22.82 -2.38
C ILE A 342 -8.11 -21.44 -2.15
N VAL A 343 -8.48 -21.11 -0.91
CA VAL A 343 -9.13 -19.83 -0.60
C VAL A 343 -8.25 -18.63 -0.97
N THR A 344 -6.95 -18.70 -0.66
CA THR A 344 -6.03 -17.62 -0.99
C THR A 344 -5.80 -17.49 -2.51
N THR A 345 -5.76 -18.62 -3.23
CA THR A 345 -5.65 -18.66 -4.70
C THR A 345 -6.84 -17.98 -5.35
N GLU A 346 -8.05 -18.38 -5.00
CA GLU A 346 -9.27 -17.81 -5.54
C GLU A 346 -9.37 -16.31 -5.22
N THR A 347 -9.03 -15.93 -4.00
CA THR A 347 -8.93 -14.52 -3.58
C THR A 347 -7.96 -13.73 -4.46
N LEU A 348 -6.75 -14.26 -4.69
CA LEU A 348 -5.73 -13.62 -5.54
C LEU A 348 -6.20 -13.47 -6.98
N GLN A 349 -6.88 -14.48 -7.53
CA GLN A 349 -7.43 -14.42 -8.89
C GLN A 349 -8.42 -13.27 -9.06
N PHE A 350 -9.35 -13.11 -8.13
CA PHE A 350 -10.33 -12.02 -8.21
C PHE A 350 -9.71 -10.65 -7.96
N TYR A 351 -8.71 -10.50 -7.08
CA TYR A 351 -7.93 -9.27 -6.95
C TYR A 351 -7.13 -8.95 -8.21
N ALA A 352 -6.58 -9.97 -8.90
CA ALA A 352 -5.82 -9.76 -10.12
C ALA A 352 -6.65 -9.12 -11.24
N LEU A 353 -7.97 -9.38 -11.31
CA LEU A 353 -8.87 -8.73 -12.26
C LEU A 353 -8.92 -7.20 -12.09
N GLY A 354 -8.78 -6.72 -10.87
CA GLY A 354 -8.75 -5.29 -10.55
C GLY A 354 -7.39 -4.62 -10.76
N LEU A 355 -6.31 -5.38 -10.95
CA LEU A 355 -4.93 -4.89 -10.88
C LEU A 355 -4.64 -3.73 -11.83
N LEU A 356 -5.15 -3.78 -13.06
CA LEU A 356 -5.00 -2.72 -14.06
C LEU A 356 -5.66 -1.42 -13.58
N PHE A 357 -6.86 -1.52 -13.03
CA PHE A 357 -7.62 -0.36 -12.55
C PHE A 357 -6.95 0.26 -11.34
N PHE A 358 -6.60 -0.52 -10.32
CA PHE A 358 -5.82 -0.05 -9.17
C PHE A 358 -4.55 0.68 -9.59
N SER A 359 -3.83 0.14 -10.56
CA SER A 359 -2.57 0.70 -11.04
C SER A 359 -2.77 2.02 -11.79
N THR A 360 -3.79 2.11 -12.63
CA THR A 360 -4.06 3.32 -13.43
C THR A 360 -4.65 4.47 -12.62
N ILE A 361 -5.39 4.18 -11.55
CA ILE A 361 -5.91 5.19 -10.61
C ILE A 361 -4.78 6.07 -10.07
N HIS A 362 -3.61 5.53 -9.74
CA HIS A 362 -2.47 6.32 -9.25
C HIS A 362 -2.00 7.39 -10.25
N LEU A 363 -1.93 7.03 -11.53
CA LEU A 363 -1.55 7.97 -12.59
C LEU A 363 -2.64 9.01 -12.85
N LEU A 364 -3.90 8.58 -12.93
CA LEU A 364 -5.04 9.45 -13.22
C LEU A 364 -5.28 10.46 -12.09
N THR A 365 -5.21 10.04 -10.84
CA THR A 365 -5.33 10.91 -9.67
C THR A 365 -4.25 12.00 -9.69
N ARG A 366 -2.99 11.66 -9.95
CA ARG A 366 -1.91 12.64 -10.09
C ARG A 366 -2.13 13.57 -11.28
N SER A 367 -2.71 13.06 -12.38
CA SER A 367 -3.06 13.86 -13.54
C SER A 367 -4.15 14.90 -13.24
N HIS A 368 -5.12 14.60 -12.37
CA HIS A 368 -6.07 15.59 -11.86
C HIS A 368 -5.38 16.63 -10.96
N TYR A 369 -4.48 16.18 -10.07
CA TYR A 369 -3.79 17.07 -9.13
C TYR A 369 -2.93 18.15 -9.80
N VAL A 370 -2.28 17.85 -10.94
CA VAL A 370 -1.52 18.87 -11.68
C VAL A 370 -2.41 20.00 -12.23
N TYR A 371 -3.70 19.72 -12.46
CA TYR A 371 -4.72 20.70 -12.81
C TYR A 371 -5.39 21.35 -11.60
N LYS A 372 -4.90 21.09 -10.38
CA LYS A 372 -5.49 21.51 -9.10
C LYS A 372 -6.91 20.98 -8.86
N ASP A 373 -7.36 20.02 -9.67
CA ASP A 373 -8.63 19.34 -9.52
C ASP A 373 -8.53 18.25 -8.46
N ARG A 374 -8.82 18.59 -7.21
CA ARG A 374 -8.82 17.66 -6.07
C ARG A 374 -10.20 17.03 -5.85
N THR A 375 -11.24 17.67 -6.35
CA THR A 375 -12.64 17.31 -6.10
C THR A 375 -13.00 15.97 -6.75
N ILE A 376 -12.63 15.78 -8.02
CA ILE A 376 -12.96 14.55 -8.76
C ILE A 376 -12.32 13.30 -8.13
N PRO A 377 -11.01 13.26 -7.79
CA PRO A 377 -10.43 12.13 -7.10
C PRO A 377 -11.12 11.77 -5.78
N VAL A 378 -11.55 12.78 -5.00
CA VAL A 378 -12.27 12.55 -3.75
C VAL A 378 -13.65 11.96 -4.02
N ILE A 379 -14.45 12.56 -4.92
CA ILE A 379 -15.79 12.08 -5.26
C ILE A 379 -15.72 10.66 -5.83
N SER A 380 -14.80 10.40 -6.76
CA SER A 380 -14.64 9.06 -7.36
C SER A 380 -14.29 8.00 -6.33
N SER A 381 -13.46 8.34 -5.35
CA SER A 381 -13.12 7.44 -4.24
C SER A 381 -14.34 7.13 -3.37
N PHE A 382 -15.14 8.13 -2.99
CA PHE A 382 -16.35 7.89 -2.19
C PHE A 382 -17.41 7.07 -2.94
N ILE A 383 -17.62 7.34 -4.24
CA ILE A 383 -18.53 6.52 -5.07
C ILE A 383 -18.02 5.08 -5.16
N SER A 384 -16.72 4.90 -5.35
CA SER A 384 -16.07 3.58 -5.39
C SER A 384 -16.26 2.80 -4.08
N ILE A 385 -16.05 3.46 -2.93
CA ILE A 385 -16.27 2.89 -1.60
C ILE A 385 -17.74 2.49 -1.41
N GLY A 386 -18.67 3.38 -1.77
CA GLY A 386 -20.10 3.06 -1.71
C GLY A 386 -20.47 1.86 -2.58
N CYS A 387 -19.91 1.79 -3.79
CA CYS A 387 -20.09 0.65 -4.70
C CYS A 387 -19.53 -0.65 -4.09
N ASN A 388 -18.33 -0.59 -3.49
CA ASN A 388 -17.72 -1.74 -2.82
C ASN A 388 -18.62 -2.27 -1.70
N ILE A 389 -19.06 -1.40 -0.79
CA ILE A 389 -19.93 -1.77 0.35
C ILE A 389 -21.24 -2.40 -0.12
N LEU A 390 -21.85 -1.84 -1.16
CA LEU A 390 -23.09 -2.38 -1.73
C LEU A 390 -22.86 -3.79 -2.29
N LEU A 391 -21.81 -3.96 -3.08
CA LEU A 391 -21.48 -5.26 -3.68
C LEU A 391 -21.04 -6.28 -2.64
N ASP A 392 -20.28 -5.89 -1.63
CA ASP A 392 -19.93 -6.76 -0.51
C ASP A 392 -21.18 -7.30 0.16
N ASN A 393 -22.14 -6.42 0.48
CA ASN A 393 -23.40 -6.83 1.12
C ASN A 393 -24.24 -7.77 0.25
N LEU A 394 -24.22 -7.58 -1.08
CA LEU A 394 -24.97 -8.41 -2.01
C LEU A 394 -24.30 -9.77 -2.24
N LEU A 395 -22.95 -9.79 -2.34
CA LEU A 395 -22.23 -10.95 -2.86
C LEU A 395 -21.64 -11.86 -1.76
N TYR A 396 -21.39 -11.35 -0.54
CA TYR A 396 -20.68 -12.14 0.48
C TYR A 396 -21.38 -13.44 0.88
N LYS A 397 -22.72 -13.47 0.90
CA LYS A 397 -23.47 -14.67 1.27
C LYS A 397 -23.41 -15.76 0.20
N GLN A 398 -23.45 -15.38 -1.08
CA GLN A 398 -23.53 -16.31 -2.19
C GLN A 398 -22.14 -16.73 -2.70
N TYR A 399 -21.20 -15.78 -2.77
CA TYR A 399 -19.88 -16.00 -3.38
C TYR A 399 -18.75 -15.95 -2.36
N ALA A 400 -19.04 -15.77 -1.07
CA ALA A 400 -18.07 -15.73 0.02
C ALA A 400 -16.89 -14.78 -0.29
N HIS A 401 -15.63 -15.24 -0.11
CA HIS A 401 -14.42 -14.46 -0.36
C HIS A 401 -14.26 -13.99 -1.81
N LYS A 402 -14.78 -14.77 -2.79
CA LYS A 402 -14.78 -14.37 -4.22
C LYS A 402 -15.64 -13.13 -4.45
N GLY A 403 -16.80 -13.06 -3.77
CA GLY A 403 -17.71 -11.92 -3.85
C GLY A 403 -17.06 -10.64 -3.33
N LEU A 404 -16.37 -10.71 -2.17
CA LEU A 404 -15.68 -9.57 -1.57
C LEU A 404 -14.55 -9.05 -2.46
N THR A 405 -13.71 -9.93 -2.98
CA THR A 405 -12.58 -9.54 -3.82
C THR A 405 -13.01 -9.07 -5.21
N PHE A 406 -14.09 -9.63 -5.75
CA PHE A 406 -14.72 -9.11 -6.96
C PHE A 406 -15.29 -7.70 -6.72
N ALA A 407 -15.98 -7.47 -5.61
CA ALA A 407 -16.52 -6.17 -5.25
C ALA A 407 -15.41 -5.10 -5.19
N THR A 408 -14.29 -5.40 -4.53
CA THR A 408 -13.13 -4.51 -4.47
C THR A 408 -12.55 -4.23 -5.86
N SER A 409 -12.42 -5.25 -6.73
CA SER A 409 -11.92 -5.10 -8.10
C SER A 409 -12.86 -4.28 -8.98
N PHE A 410 -14.18 -4.49 -8.83
CA PHE A 410 -15.19 -3.73 -9.55
C PHE A 410 -15.27 -2.28 -9.08
N ALA A 411 -15.14 -2.04 -7.78
CA ALA A 411 -15.07 -0.69 -7.22
C ALA A 411 -13.86 0.09 -7.78
N ALA A 412 -12.71 -0.57 -7.94
CA ALA A 412 -11.55 0.01 -8.62
C ALA A 412 -11.84 0.34 -10.09
N PHE A 413 -12.58 -0.50 -10.81
CA PHE A 413 -13.03 -0.20 -12.17
C PHE A 413 -13.93 1.03 -12.21
N VAL A 414 -14.87 1.18 -11.28
CA VAL A 414 -15.74 2.37 -11.17
C VAL A 414 -14.90 3.63 -10.93
N ASN A 415 -13.96 3.59 -9.98
CA ASN A 415 -13.06 4.71 -9.68
C ASN A 415 -12.22 5.10 -10.91
N PHE A 416 -11.60 4.13 -11.56
CA PHE A 416 -10.86 4.32 -12.82
C PHE A 416 -11.73 5.01 -13.87
N THR A 417 -12.95 4.51 -14.07
CA THR A 417 -13.87 5.01 -15.11
C THR A 417 -14.23 6.47 -14.87
N ILE A 418 -14.56 6.84 -13.63
CA ILE A 418 -14.90 8.23 -13.28
C ILE A 418 -13.69 9.14 -13.52
N LEU A 419 -12.50 8.75 -13.02
CA LEU A 419 -11.28 9.53 -13.21
C LEU A 419 -10.91 9.67 -14.69
N PHE A 420 -10.98 8.59 -15.45
CA PHE A 420 -10.63 8.57 -16.88
C PHE A 420 -11.59 9.44 -17.70
N ILE A 421 -12.90 9.29 -17.52
CA ILE A 421 -13.91 10.08 -18.23
C ILE A 421 -13.79 11.57 -17.86
N SER A 422 -13.64 11.88 -16.56
CA SER A 422 -13.51 13.25 -16.11
C SER A 422 -12.26 13.93 -16.67
N LEU A 423 -11.10 13.25 -16.63
CA LEU A 423 -9.85 13.77 -17.19
C LEU A 423 -10.00 14.03 -18.69
N ASN A 424 -10.65 13.10 -19.40
CA ASN A 424 -10.85 13.18 -20.85
C ASN A 424 -11.79 14.33 -21.25
N LYS A 425 -12.84 14.58 -20.47
CA LYS A 425 -13.81 15.66 -20.75
C LYS A 425 -13.31 17.03 -20.33
N ARG A 426 -12.61 17.14 -19.17
CA ARG A 426 -12.28 18.42 -18.55
C ARG A 426 -10.91 18.98 -18.94
N HIS A 427 -9.92 18.11 -19.13
CA HIS A 427 -8.53 18.55 -19.18
C HIS A 427 -7.81 18.17 -20.48
N ILE A 428 -7.83 16.89 -20.88
CA ILE A 428 -7.09 16.38 -22.05
C ILE A 428 -7.89 15.32 -22.79
N LYS A 429 -7.96 15.42 -24.12
CA LYS A 429 -8.59 14.39 -24.97
C LYS A 429 -7.58 13.26 -25.22
N ILE A 430 -7.68 12.19 -24.44
CA ILE A 430 -6.86 10.96 -24.60
C ILE A 430 -7.36 10.23 -25.87
N ASN A 431 -6.45 9.60 -26.60
CA ASN A 431 -6.82 8.74 -27.71
C ASN A 431 -7.26 7.37 -27.20
N ASN A 432 -8.57 7.24 -26.94
CA ASN A 432 -9.18 6.02 -26.38
C ASN A 432 -8.89 4.80 -27.25
N LEU A 433 -8.97 4.93 -28.58
CA LEU A 433 -8.72 3.81 -29.49
C LEU A 433 -7.27 3.31 -29.36
N LYS A 434 -6.31 4.22 -29.32
CA LYS A 434 -4.90 3.85 -29.14
C LYS A 434 -4.67 3.14 -27.80
N TYR A 435 -5.32 3.59 -26.75
CA TYR A 435 -5.23 2.95 -25.41
C TYR A 435 -5.84 1.55 -25.43
N ILE A 436 -7.05 1.40 -26.01
CA ILE A 436 -7.72 0.10 -26.16
C ILE A 436 -6.87 -0.87 -26.99
N VAL A 437 -6.31 -0.41 -28.11
CA VAL A 437 -5.39 -1.23 -28.93
C VAL A 437 -4.18 -1.68 -28.12
N SER A 438 -3.59 -0.78 -27.32
CA SER A 438 -2.47 -1.13 -26.44
C SER A 438 -2.86 -2.22 -25.43
N LEU A 439 -4.05 -2.14 -24.85
CA LEU A 439 -4.58 -3.17 -23.92
C LEU A 439 -4.79 -4.51 -24.63
N ILE A 440 -5.39 -4.49 -25.80
CA ILE A 440 -5.64 -5.72 -26.59
C ILE A 440 -4.32 -6.39 -26.93
N VAL A 441 -3.35 -5.64 -27.45
CA VAL A 441 -2.02 -6.19 -27.82
C VAL A 441 -1.32 -6.75 -26.59
N ALA A 442 -1.29 -6.00 -25.48
CA ALA A 442 -0.67 -6.47 -24.23
C ALA A 442 -1.36 -7.75 -23.72
N SER A 443 -2.70 -7.82 -23.79
CA SER A 443 -3.47 -8.99 -23.36
C SER A 443 -3.20 -10.21 -24.25
N SER A 444 -3.21 -10.02 -25.57
CA SER A 444 -2.95 -11.11 -26.54
C SER A 444 -1.54 -11.68 -26.37
N PHE A 445 -0.53 -10.81 -26.21
CA PHE A 445 0.85 -11.25 -25.99
C PHE A 445 1.03 -11.92 -24.64
N SER A 446 0.39 -11.41 -23.60
CA SER A 446 0.43 -12.04 -22.29
C SER A 446 -0.24 -13.42 -22.30
N MET A 447 -1.36 -13.57 -23.02
CA MET A 447 -2.03 -14.87 -23.14
C MET A 447 -1.20 -15.87 -23.95
N ALA A 448 -0.60 -15.43 -25.08
CA ALA A 448 0.30 -16.28 -25.86
C ALA A 448 1.54 -16.72 -25.03
N ALA A 449 2.16 -15.78 -24.33
CA ALA A 449 3.30 -16.08 -23.45
C ALA A 449 2.90 -17.06 -22.32
N PHE A 450 1.71 -16.91 -21.76
CA PHE A 450 1.19 -17.82 -20.74
C PHE A 450 0.97 -19.23 -21.28
N GLN A 451 0.35 -19.39 -22.45
CA GLN A 451 0.15 -20.69 -23.07
C GLN A 451 1.48 -21.37 -23.40
N ILE A 452 2.44 -20.63 -23.98
CA ILE A 452 3.77 -21.17 -24.30
C ILE A 452 4.50 -21.59 -23.02
N SER A 453 4.50 -20.77 -21.99
CA SER A 453 5.18 -21.09 -20.74
C SER A 453 4.56 -22.29 -20.01
N ARG A 454 3.27 -22.51 -20.17
CA ARG A 454 2.57 -23.72 -19.66
C ARG A 454 2.82 -24.96 -20.47
N TYR A 455 2.97 -24.81 -21.77
CA TYR A 455 3.26 -25.94 -22.67
C TYR A 455 4.64 -26.55 -22.39
N ILE A 456 5.61 -25.71 -22.01
CA ILE A 456 6.95 -26.15 -21.59
C ILE A 456 6.85 -26.71 -20.16
N ASN A 457 6.42 -27.97 -20.06
CA ASN A 457 6.14 -28.64 -18.79
C ASN A 457 7.43 -29.02 -18.06
N ILE A 458 7.85 -28.22 -17.08
CA ILE A 458 9.05 -28.48 -16.28
C ILE A 458 8.63 -29.06 -14.92
N THR A 459 7.97 -30.19 -14.92
CA THR A 459 7.47 -30.86 -13.70
C THR A 459 8.59 -31.37 -12.79
N GLN A 460 9.79 -31.59 -13.32
CA GLN A 460 10.94 -32.16 -12.59
C GLN A 460 11.43 -31.26 -11.43
N LEU A 461 11.17 -29.96 -11.45
CA LEU A 461 11.62 -28.98 -10.45
C LEU A 461 10.60 -28.73 -9.31
N GLY A 462 9.53 -29.49 -9.25
CA GLY A 462 8.51 -29.37 -8.19
C GLY A 462 8.01 -27.93 -8.00
N LYS A 463 8.05 -27.42 -6.78
CA LYS A 463 7.55 -26.07 -6.43
C LYS A 463 8.28 -24.92 -7.14
N PHE A 464 9.52 -25.14 -7.59
CA PHE A 464 10.33 -24.10 -8.25
C PHE A 464 10.09 -24.00 -9.75
N ALA A 465 9.34 -24.94 -10.33
CA ALA A 465 8.95 -24.90 -11.75
C ALA A 465 8.29 -23.58 -12.14
N ILE A 466 7.51 -22.98 -11.21
CA ILE A 466 6.85 -21.68 -11.43
C ILE A 466 7.85 -20.56 -11.73
N LEU A 467 9.02 -20.52 -11.09
CA LEU A 467 10.00 -19.47 -11.34
C LEU A 467 10.49 -19.51 -12.79
N ILE A 468 10.73 -20.71 -13.31
CA ILE A 468 11.15 -20.90 -14.70
C ILE A 468 9.99 -20.57 -15.66
N ASN A 469 8.77 -21.01 -15.34
CA ASN A 469 7.61 -20.67 -16.15
C ASN A 469 7.39 -19.16 -16.24
N VAL A 470 7.56 -18.41 -15.14
CA VAL A 470 7.49 -16.94 -15.13
C VAL A 470 8.64 -16.31 -15.94
N LEU A 471 9.85 -16.86 -15.88
CA LEU A 471 10.97 -16.40 -16.70
C LEU A 471 10.71 -16.65 -18.20
N ILE A 472 10.21 -17.82 -18.57
CA ILE A 472 9.83 -18.14 -19.95
C ILE A 472 8.72 -17.21 -20.43
N PHE A 473 7.68 -17.03 -19.59
CA PHE A 473 6.62 -16.06 -19.85
C PHE A 473 7.19 -14.67 -20.17
N ALA A 474 8.07 -14.16 -19.28
CA ALA A 474 8.67 -12.86 -19.45
C ALA A 474 9.51 -12.77 -20.74
N ALA A 475 10.30 -13.79 -21.04
CA ALA A 475 11.11 -13.86 -22.25
C ALA A 475 10.25 -13.84 -23.52
N VAL A 476 9.22 -14.66 -23.59
CA VAL A 476 8.28 -14.71 -24.73
C VAL A 476 7.54 -13.39 -24.89
N TYR A 477 7.03 -12.82 -23.78
CA TYR A 477 6.32 -11.54 -23.80
C TYR A 477 7.18 -10.42 -24.34
N LEU A 478 8.41 -10.30 -23.84
CA LEU A 478 9.38 -9.29 -24.30
C LEU A 478 9.80 -9.51 -25.75
N PHE A 479 9.96 -10.76 -26.18
CA PHE A 479 10.27 -11.12 -27.56
C PHE A 479 9.17 -10.66 -28.52
N LEU A 480 7.90 -10.92 -28.21
CA LEU A 480 6.75 -10.48 -29.03
C LEU A 480 6.70 -8.95 -29.15
N TRP A 481 6.97 -8.22 -28.06
CA TRP A 481 7.08 -6.75 -28.11
C TRP A 481 8.28 -6.29 -28.91
N GLY A 482 9.40 -7.02 -28.85
CA GLY A 482 10.60 -6.77 -29.65
C GLY A 482 10.32 -6.83 -31.16
N ILE A 483 9.52 -7.82 -31.59
CA ILE A 483 9.07 -7.96 -32.99
C ILE A 483 8.28 -6.71 -33.43
N ILE A 484 7.27 -6.29 -32.64
CA ILE A 484 6.50 -5.07 -32.99
C ILE A 484 7.40 -3.85 -33.08
N PHE A 485 8.34 -3.72 -32.14
CA PHE A 485 9.26 -2.59 -32.16
C PHE A 485 10.17 -2.60 -33.38
N ALA A 486 10.69 -3.77 -33.78
CA ALA A 486 11.50 -3.94 -34.98
C ALA A 486 10.71 -3.61 -36.26
N ILE A 487 9.49 -4.16 -36.40
CA ILE A 487 8.60 -3.86 -37.54
C ILE A 487 8.30 -2.37 -37.62
N LYS A 488 8.01 -1.73 -36.49
CA LYS A 488 7.71 -0.30 -36.44
C LYS A 488 8.92 0.56 -36.83
N ARG A 489 10.14 0.13 -36.48
CA ARG A 489 11.37 0.79 -36.88
C ARG A 489 11.66 0.63 -38.35
N MET A 490 11.35 -0.52 -38.95
CA MET A 490 11.49 -0.77 -40.39
C MET A 490 10.51 0.06 -41.23
N LEU A 491 9.25 0.20 -40.76
CA LEU A 491 8.19 0.92 -41.46
C LEU A 491 8.26 2.44 -41.31
N LEU A 492 9.04 2.98 -40.33
CA LEU A 492 9.26 4.41 -40.18
C LEU A 492 10.53 4.79 -40.95
N PRO A 493 10.43 5.45 -42.15
CA PRO A 493 11.60 5.88 -42.89
C PRO A 493 12.43 6.87 -42.05
N ASN A 494 13.75 6.70 -42.11
CA ASN A 494 14.76 7.50 -41.42
C ASN A 494 14.58 9.00 -41.73
N LYS A 495 13.77 9.72 -40.98
CA LYS A 495 13.60 11.18 -41.08
C LYS A 495 14.88 11.98 -40.73
N LYS A 496 15.97 11.32 -40.38
CA LYS A 496 17.26 11.95 -40.03
C LYS A 496 18.21 12.16 -41.21
N LYS A 497 17.87 11.75 -42.45
CA LYS A 497 18.73 11.97 -43.63
C LYS A 497 18.38 13.20 -44.50
N LYS A 498 17.46 14.10 -44.08
CA LYS A 498 17.16 15.36 -44.80
C LYS A 498 17.44 16.61 -43.96
N LYS A 499 18.59 16.69 -43.33
CA LYS A 499 19.20 17.94 -42.87
C LYS A 499 20.71 17.76 -43.02
N LYS A 500 21.18 17.84 -44.23
CA LYS A 500 22.48 18.32 -44.65
C LYS A 500 22.24 19.38 -45.69
#